data_46b265a1f5f709c4347a2c5fd3f16ce3
#
_entry.id   46b265a1f5f709c4347a2c5fd3f16ce3
#
_cell.length_a   1.000
_cell.length_b   1.000
_cell.length_c   1.000
_cell.angle_alpha   90.00
_cell.angle_beta   90.00
_cell.angle_gamma   90.00
#
_symmetry.space_group_name_H-M   'P 1'
#
loop_
_entity.id
_entity.type
_entity.pdbx_description
1 polymer ?
#
loop_
_entity_poly.entity_id
_entity_poly.type
_entity_poly.pdbx_seq_one_letter_code
_entity_poly.pdbx_strand_id
1 'polypeptide(L)'
;GKTTVITHRTSYLIEHYRIHPGNILVVTFTRAAAEEMKKRFLKMRKESRTMVRFGTFHSVFFEILKYAYGLTGANIAGEDVCYGFLKEIISKINLDVEDEAELLKSLTQEISTVKSEQIPLEHYYSSSVSDEIFRRIYREYQEKMAQKNLLDYDDLLVCTWELLTQREDILSGWQKRYQ
;
A
#
# COMPACT_ATOMS: atom_id res chain seq x y z
N GLY A 1 15.63 15.10 -16.25
CA GLY A 1 15.62 14.39 -14.96
C GLY A 1 15.01 12.98 -15.09
N LYS A 2 14.97 12.20 -13.99
CA LYS A 2 14.49 10.79 -13.98
C LYS A 2 13.12 10.59 -14.62
N THR A 3 12.16 11.46 -14.34
CA THR A 3 10.79 11.42 -14.92
C THR A 3 10.79 11.50 -16.45
N THR A 4 11.64 12.37 -17.03
CA THR A 4 11.77 12.50 -18.47
C THR A 4 12.28 11.20 -19.10
N VAL A 5 13.26 10.56 -18.48
CA VAL A 5 13.80 9.27 -18.97
C VAL A 5 12.71 8.19 -18.98
N ILE A 6 11.90 8.11 -17.91
CA ILE A 6 10.79 7.13 -17.81
C ILE A 6 9.76 7.36 -18.92
N THR A 7 9.32 8.61 -19.14
CA THR A 7 8.32 8.90 -20.18
C THR A 7 8.84 8.62 -21.58
N HIS A 8 10.10 8.94 -21.89
CA HIS A 8 10.72 8.60 -23.15
C HIS A 8 10.92 7.09 -23.33
N ARG A 9 11.33 6.39 -22.26
CA ARG A 9 11.44 4.93 -22.28
C ARG A 9 10.11 4.26 -22.57
N THR A 10 9.03 4.73 -21.93
CA THR A 10 7.67 4.23 -22.19
C THR A 10 7.27 4.41 -23.66
N SER A 11 7.51 5.61 -24.24
CA SER A 11 7.25 5.84 -25.68
C SER A 11 8.09 4.93 -26.57
N TYR A 12 9.36 4.76 -26.24
CA TYR A 12 10.27 3.89 -26.97
C TYR A 12 9.82 2.43 -26.99
N LEU A 13 9.32 1.91 -25.86
CA LEU A 13 8.77 0.54 -25.79
C LEU A 13 7.57 0.38 -26.74
N ILE A 14 6.71 1.38 -26.85
CA ILE A 14 5.55 1.34 -27.73
C ILE A 14 6.00 1.42 -29.22
N GLU A 15 6.89 2.34 -29.55
CA GLU A 15 7.24 2.66 -30.94
C GLU A 15 8.21 1.63 -31.55
N HIS A 16 9.25 1.24 -30.80
CA HIS A 16 10.28 0.35 -31.31
C HIS A 16 10.02 -1.11 -31.02
N TYR A 17 9.59 -1.44 -29.82
CA TYR A 17 9.30 -2.84 -29.45
C TYR A 17 7.86 -3.26 -29.71
N ARG A 18 7.00 -2.32 -30.18
CA ARG A 18 5.60 -2.58 -30.50
C ARG A 18 4.81 -3.15 -29.33
N ILE A 19 5.24 -2.87 -28.09
CA ILE A 19 4.51 -3.29 -26.90
C ILE A 19 3.19 -2.53 -26.85
N HIS A 20 2.10 -3.28 -26.68
CA HIS A 20 0.78 -2.65 -26.55
C HIS A 20 0.73 -1.73 -25.31
N PRO A 21 0.26 -0.49 -25.41
CA PRO A 21 0.27 0.46 -24.29
C PRO A 21 -0.39 -0.06 -23.02
N GLY A 22 -1.46 -0.88 -23.15
CA GLY A 22 -2.13 -1.52 -22.00
C GLY A 22 -1.30 -2.57 -21.26
N ASN A 23 -0.16 -2.98 -21.83
CA ASN A 23 0.78 -3.92 -21.23
C ASN A 23 1.95 -3.22 -20.54
N ILE A 24 1.90 -1.89 -20.43
CA ILE A 24 2.93 -1.10 -19.77
C ILE A 24 2.37 -0.51 -18.49
N LEU A 25 3.07 -0.78 -17.40
CA LEU A 25 2.80 -0.24 -16.08
C LEU A 25 3.95 0.67 -15.64
N VAL A 26 3.62 1.90 -15.29
CA VAL A 26 4.55 2.88 -14.72
C VAL A 26 4.14 3.15 -13.27
N VAL A 27 5.01 2.77 -12.34
CA VAL A 27 4.71 2.84 -10.90
C VAL A 27 5.57 3.89 -10.22
N THR A 28 5.00 4.60 -9.27
CA THR A 28 5.69 5.57 -8.42
C THR A 28 5.14 5.53 -6.99
N PHE A 29 5.79 6.23 -6.07
CA PHE A 29 5.36 6.25 -4.66
C PHE A 29 4.13 7.15 -4.42
N THR A 30 3.99 8.26 -5.13
CA THR A 30 2.92 9.23 -4.88
C THR A 30 1.95 9.35 -6.04
N ARG A 31 0.68 9.57 -5.72
CA ARG A 31 -0.37 9.82 -6.71
C ARG A 31 -0.06 11.04 -7.57
N ALA A 32 0.43 12.13 -6.94
CA ALA A 32 0.81 13.34 -7.66
C ALA A 32 1.89 13.09 -8.71
N ALA A 33 2.92 12.29 -8.37
CA ALA A 33 3.97 11.92 -9.33
C ALA A 33 3.43 11.04 -10.46
N ALA A 34 2.53 10.10 -10.18
CA ALA A 34 1.90 9.28 -11.20
C ALA A 34 1.09 10.13 -12.20
N GLU A 35 0.29 11.06 -11.70
CA GLU A 35 -0.50 11.98 -12.52
C GLU A 35 0.38 12.92 -13.33
N GLU A 36 1.45 13.45 -12.75
CA GLU A 36 2.41 14.28 -13.46
C GLU A 36 3.12 13.53 -14.59
N MET A 37 3.58 12.30 -14.31
CA MET A 37 4.19 11.44 -15.34
C MET A 37 3.22 11.16 -16.49
N LYS A 38 1.98 10.85 -16.19
CA LYS A 38 0.92 10.65 -17.19
C LYS A 38 0.71 11.90 -18.05
N LYS A 39 0.59 13.07 -17.42
CA LYS A 39 0.43 14.36 -18.14
C LYS A 39 1.61 14.63 -19.05
N ARG A 40 2.84 14.43 -18.59
CA ARG A 40 4.06 14.64 -19.39
C ARG A 40 4.13 13.65 -20.56
N PHE A 41 3.79 12.38 -20.34
CA PHE A 41 3.75 11.36 -21.36
C PHE A 41 2.74 11.72 -22.47
N LEU A 42 1.51 12.08 -22.12
CA LEU A 42 0.48 12.50 -23.06
C LEU A 42 0.89 13.74 -23.86
N LYS A 43 1.46 14.75 -23.18
CA LYS A 43 1.96 15.98 -23.85
C LYS A 43 3.07 15.66 -24.85
N MET A 44 4.02 14.79 -24.49
CA MET A 44 5.12 14.38 -25.34
C MET A 44 4.64 13.67 -26.61
N ARG A 45 3.64 12.78 -26.46
CA ARG A 45 3.06 12.02 -27.59
C ARG A 45 1.98 12.78 -28.35
N LYS A 46 1.60 13.98 -27.90
CA LYS A 46 0.49 14.76 -28.44
C LYS A 46 -0.84 13.97 -28.46
N GLU A 47 -1.05 13.14 -27.47
CA GLU A 47 -2.22 12.31 -27.28
C GLU A 47 -3.10 12.85 -26.14
N SER A 48 -4.43 12.70 -26.26
CA SER A 48 -5.39 13.07 -25.19
C SER A 48 -5.67 11.93 -24.20
N ARG A 49 -5.39 10.69 -24.57
CA ARG A 49 -5.62 9.48 -23.78
C ARG A 49 -4.49 8.48 -23.99
N THR A 50 -4.32 7.59 -23.02
CA THR A 50 -3.40 6.47 -23.15
C THR A 50 -3.94 5.27 -22.40
N MET A 51 -3.60 4.07 -22.89
CA MET A 51 -3.83 2.81 -22.20
C MET A 51 -2.67 2.43 -21.27
N VAL A 52 -1.54 3.15 -21.35
CA VAL A 52 -0.44 2.97 -20.37
C VAL A 52 -0.97 3.28 -18.98
N ARG A 53 -0.74 2.35 -18.06
CA ARG A 53 -1.16 2.54 -16.68
C ARG A 53 -0.08 3.29 -15.91
N PHE A 54 -0.46 4.43 -15.36
CA PHE A 54 0.34 5.18 -14.39
C PHE A 54 -0.33 5.09 -13.02
N GLY A 55 0.40 4.67 -12.00
CA GLY A 55 -0.16 4.47 -10.68
C GLY A 55 0.87 4.45 -9.56
N THR A 56 0.40 4.25 -8.34
CA THR A 56 1.24 3.98 -7.16
C THR A 56 1.30 2.48 -6.90
N PHE A 57 2.31 2.03 -6.14
CA PHE A 57 2.37 0.65 -5.67
C PHE A 57 1.06 0.23 -5.01
N HIS A 58 0.55 1.01 -4.06
CA HIS A 58 -0.71 0.73 -3.37
C HIS A 58 -1.90 0.60 -4.34
N SER A 59 -1.99 1.44 -5.37
CA SER A 59 -3.10 1.36 -6.34
C SER A 59 -3.05 0.10 -7.19
N VAL A 60 -1.85 -0.38 -7.51
CA VAL A 60 -1.64 -1.63 -8.26
C VAL A 60 -1.95 -2.83 -7.37
N PHE A 61 -1.44 -2.83 -6.15
CA PHE A 61 -1.65 -3.92 -5.19
C PHE A 61 -3.12 -4.03 -4.79
N PHE A 62 -3.79 -2.91 -4.56
CA PHE A 62 -5.24 -2.92 -4.37
C PHE A 62 -6.00 -3.53 -5.54
N GLU A 63 -5.59 -3.27 -6.80
CA GLU A 63 -6.21 -3.91 -7.97
C GLU A 63 -6.00 -5.42 -8.00
N ILE A 64 -4.81 -5.88 -7.62
CA ILE A 64 -4.50 -7.31 -7.51
C ILE A 64 -5.40 -7.96 -6.46
N LEU A 65 -5.48 -7.39 -5.26
CA LEU A 65 -6.32 -7.90 -4.17
C LEU A 65 -7.81 -7.81 -4.50
N LYS A 66 -8.24 -6.72 -5.16
CA LYS A 66 -9.61 -6.59 -5.66
C LYS A 66 -9.97 -7.71 -6.63
N TYR A 67 -9.08 -8.04 -7.54
CA TYR A 67 -9.29 -9.13 -8.49
C TYR A 67 -9.38 -10.50 -7.79
N ALA A 68 -8.51 -10.74 -6.81
CA ALA A 68 -8.42 -12.03 -6.12
C ALA A 68 -9.54 -12.24 -5.08
N TYR A 69 -9.89 -11.19 -4.34
CA TYR A 69 -10.78 -11.27 -3.17
C TYR A 69 -12.07 -10.46 -3.29
N GLY A 70 -12.30 -9.75 -4.39
CA GLY A 70 -13.48 -8.91 -4.58
C GLY A 70 -13.51 -7.66 -3.69
N LEU A 71 -12.37 -7.18 -3.20
CA LEU A 71 -12.29 -6.00 -2.34
C LEU A 71 -12.84 -4.75 -3.04
N THR A 72 -13.36 -3.85 -2.23
CA THR A 72 -13.81 -2.52 -2.65
C THR A 72 -13.07 -1.42 -1.89
N GLY A 73 -13.23 -0.16 -2.28
CA GLY A 73 -12.65 0.95 -1.53
C GLY A 73 -13.13 1.05 -0.07
N ALA A 74 -14.30 0.48 0.24
CA ALA A 74 -14.82 0.43 1.60
C ALA A 74 -14.02 -0.53 2.53
N ASN A 75 -13.20 -1.41 1.96
CA ASN A 75 -12.34 -2.30 2.72
C ASN A 75 -10.99 -1.66 3.09
N ILE A 76 -10.72 -0.42 2.67
CA ILE A 76 -9.47 0.27 2.96
C ILE A 76 -9.69 1.26 4.10
N ALA A 77 -8.99 1.04 5.21
CA ALA A 77 -8.96 1.96 6.33
C ALA A 77 -8.04 3.15 6.01
N GLY A 78 -8.56 4.36 6.08
CA GLY A 78 -7.76 5.57 6.07
C GLY A 78 -7.06 5.79 7.43
N GLU A 79 -6.12 6.70 7.45
CA GLU A 79 -5.36 7.02 8.67
C GLU A 79 -6.27 7.40 9.84
N ASP A 80 -7.33 8.18 9.59
CA ASP A 80 -8.32 8.59 10.58
C ASP A 80 -9.03 7.41 11.25
N VAL A 81 -9.36 6.37 10.50
CA VAL A 81 -9.96 5.14 11.03
C VAL A 81 -8.96 4.37 11.89
N CYS A 82 -7.72 4.22 11.40
CA CYS A 82 -6.64 3.56 12.12
C CYS A 82 -6.33 4.27 13.46
N TYR A 83 -6.20 5.60 13.41
CA TYR A 83 -6.05 6.43 14.61
C TYR A 83 -7.22 6.28 15.57
N GLY A 84 -8.46 6.28 15.07
CA GLY A 84 -9.65 6.08 15.89
C GLY A 84 -9.64 4.74 16.64
N PHE A 85 -9.20 3.66 15.99
CA PHE A 85 -9.07 2.36 16.64
C PHE A 85 -7.99 2.34 17.72
N LEU A 86 -6.82 2.90 17.42
CA LEU A 86 -5.75 2.99 18.41
C LEU A 86 -6.15 3.83 19.62
N LYS A 87 -6.79 4.97 19.40
CA LYS A 87 -7.30 5.83 20.47
C LYS A 87 -8.29 5.10 21.38
N GLU A 88 -9.22 4.35 20.80
CA GLU A 88 -10.18 3.54 21.57
C GLU A 88 -9.49 2.44 22.38
N ILE A 89 -8.45 1.80 21.82
CA ILE A 89 -7.67 0.76 22.52
C ILE A 89 -6.90 1.37 23.69
N ILE A 90 -6.19 2.48 23.46
CA ILE A 90 -5.39 3.16 24.50
C ILE A 90 -6.27 3.63 25.65
N SER A 91 -7.43 4.21 25.35
CA SER A 91 -8.37 4.66 26.38
C SER A 91 -8.85 3.54 27.31
N LYS A 92 -8.95 2.31 26.82
CA LYS A 92 -9.32 1.13 27.62
C LYS A 92 -8.19 0.60 28.51
N ILE A 93 -6.94 0.86 28.12
CA ILE A 93 -5.77 0.39 28.86
C ILE A 93 -5.41 1.34 30.01
N ASN A 94 -6.03 2.55 30.07
CA ASN A 94 -5.75 3.59 31.06
C ASN A 94 -4.23 3.90 31.18
N LEU A 95 -3.57 4.07 30.04
CA LEU A 95 -2.18 4.51 30.04
C LEU A 95 -2.12 5.97 30.49
N ASP A 96 -1.32 6.21 31.53
CA ASP A 96 -1.00 7.57 31.96
C ASP A 96 0.02 8.15 30.97
N VAL A 97 -0.43 9.00 30.06
CA VAL A 97 0.36 9.51 28.94
C VAL A 97 0.29 11.02 28.93
N GLU A 98 1.43 11.69 28.96
CA GLU A 98 1.53 13.15 28.90
C GLU A 98 1.06 13.71 27.53
N ASP A 99 1.36 13.02 26.43
CA ASP A 99 0.96 13.40 25.07
C ASP A 99 0.37 12.19 24.30
N GLU A 100 -0.97 12.12 24.30
CA GLU A 100 -1.71 11.06 23.58
C GLU A 100 -1.47 11.10 22.07
N ALA A 101 -1.30 12.30 21.48
CA ALA A 101 -1.12 12.44 20.03
C ALA A 101 0.25 11.93 19.58
N GLU A 102 1.30 12.19 20.36
CA GLU A 102 2.63 11.67 20.11
C GLU A 102 2.68 10.15 20.27
N LEU A 103 2.06 9.63 21.32
CA LEU A 103 1.95 8.18 21.52
C LEU A 103 1.22 7.49 20.34
N LEU A 104 0.08 8.02 19.92
CA LEU A 104 -0.67 7.48 18.77
C LEU A 104 0.17 7.44 17.50
N LYS A 105 0.91 8.51 17.22
CA LYS A 105 1.80 8.59 16.07
C LYS A 105 2.91 7.54 16.15
N SER A 106 3.55 7.42 17.30
CA SER A 106 4.64 6.46 17.52
C SER A 106 4.14 5.02 17.40
N LEU A 107 3.00 4.68 18.01
CA LEU A 107 2.39 3.36 17.89
C LEU A 107 1.99 3.02 16.46
N THR A 108 1.45 3.99 15.71
CA THR A 108 1.14 3.78 14.29
C THR A 108 2.39 3.42 13.49
N GLN A 109 3.48 4.12 13.75
CA GLN A 109 4.75 3.85 13.07
C GLN A 109 5.34 2.49 13.48
N GLU A 110 5.26 2.12 14.75
CA GLU A 110 5.73 0.81 15.23
C GLU A 110 4.90 -0.34 14.63
N ILE A 111 3.56 -0.20 14.56
CA ILE A 111 2.67 -1.16 13.91
C ILE A 111 3.02 -1.31 12.43
N SER A 112 3.23 -0.19 11.73
CA SER A 112 3.65 -0.18 10.33
C SER A 112 4.99 -0.90 10.14
N THR A 113 5.97 -0.68 11.02
CA THR A 113 7.26 -1.37 11.00
C THR A 113 7.10 -2.87 11.19
N VAL A 114 6.34 -3.30 12.21
CA VAL A 114 6.09 -4.74 12.47
C VAL A 114 5.45 -5.41 11.25
N LYS A 115 4.46 -4.77 10.63
CA LYS A 115 3.78 -5.31 9.44
C LYS A 115 4.69 -5.34 8.23
N SER A 116 5.26 -4.21 7.85
CA SER A 116 6.03 -4.07 6.61
C SER A 116 7.32 -4.90 6.61
N GLU A 117 7.97 -5.06 7.75
CA GLU A 117 9.17 -5.88 7.92
C GLU A 117 8.85 -7.32 8.32
N GLN A 118 7.55 -7.65 8.51
CA GLN A 118 7.07 -8.98 8.91
C GLN A 118 7.79 -9.51 10.17
N ILE A 119 8.02 -8.62 11.13
CA ILE A 119 8.68 -8.99 12.38
C ILE A 119 7.73 -9.83 13.23
N PRO A 120 8.11 -11.04 13.68
CA PRO A 120 7.32 -11.77 14.64
C PRO A 120 7.11 -10.93 15.91
N LEU A 121 5.85 -10.80 16.33
CA LEU A 121 5.47 -9.87 17.40
C LEU A 121 6.21 -10.13 18.74
N GLU A 122 6.59 -11.37 18.97
CA GLU A 122 7.41 -11.79 20.13
C GLU A 122 8.84 -11.28 20.07
N HIS A 123 9.34 -10.91 18.90
CA HIS A 123 10.70 -10.40 18.69
C HIS A 123 10.73 -8.88 18.49
N TYR A 124 9.59 -8.22 18.59
CA TYR A 124 9.54 -6.77 18.52
C TYR A 124 9.59 -6.14 19.92
N TYR A 125 10.46 -5.15 20.08
CA TYR A 125 10.65 -4.36 21.29
C TYR A 125 10.18 -2.93 21.03
N SER A 126 9.13 -2.53 21.75
CA SER A 126 8.54 -1.20 21.58
C SER A 126 9.40 -0.11 22.22
N SER A 127 9.49 1.02 21.54
CA SER A 127 10.13 2.23 22.08
C SER A 127 9.14 3.18 22.78
N SER A 128 7.83 2.96 22.58
CA SER A 128 6.77 3.86 23.03
C SER A 128 6.10 3.41 24.32
N VAL A 129 5.99 2.10 24.53
CA VAL A 129 5.34 1.49 25.70
C VAL A 129 6.06 0.19 26.07
N SER A 130 5.66 -0.47 27.19
CA SER A 130 6.23 -1.79 27.47
C SER A 130 5.85 -2.80 26.38
N ASP A 131 6.73 -3.78 26.13
CA ASP A 131 6.53 -4.79 25.10
C ASP A 131 5.21 -5.54 25.25
N GLU A 132 4.80 -5.81 26.49
CA GLU A 132 3.54 -6.48 26.81
C GLU A 132 2.34 -5.62 26.42
N ILE A 133 2.38 -4.31 26.71
CA ILE A 133 1.34 -3.36 26.32
C ILE A 133 1.29 -3.21 24.80
N PHE A 134 2.44 -3.10 24.15
CA PHE A 134 2.50 -3.02 22.68
C PHE A 134 1.88 -4.24 22.02
N ARG A 135 2.24 -5.44 22.44
CA ARG A 135 1.69 -6.70 21.92
C ARG A 135 0.18 -6.80 22.09
N ARG A 136 -0.33 -6.29 23.21
CA ARG A 136 -1.78 -6.20 23.45
C ARG A 136 -2.44 -5.22 22.49
N ILE A 137 -1.89 -4.00 22.34
CA ILE A 137 -2.40 -2.97 21.43
C ILE A 137 -2.41 -3.50 19.98
N TYR A 138 -1.31 -4.11 19.55
CA TYR A 138 -1.19 -4.68 18.21
C TYR A 138 -2.26 -5.73 17.92
N ARG A 139 -2.47 -6.69 18.84
CA ARG A 139 -3.50 -7.73 18.68
C ARG A 139 -4.90 -7.16 18.64
N GLU A 140 -5.26 -6.27 19.57
CA GLU A 140 -6.57 -5.63 19.60
C GLU A 140 -6.82 -4.79 18.33
N TYR A 141 -5.78 -4.12 17.81
CA TYR A 141 -5.85 -3.38 16.55
C TYR A 141 -6.14 -4.32 15.37
N GLN A 142 -5.38 -5.40 15.24
CA GLN A 142 -5.59 -6.40 14.17
C GLN A 142 -6.98 -7.05 14.25
N GLU A 143 -7.43 -7.38 15.45
CA GLU A 143 -8.78 -7.93 15.67
C GLU A 143 -9.87 -6.95 15.23
N LYS A 144 -9.75 -5.66 15.55
CA LYS A 144 -10.70 -4.63 15.11
C LYS A 144 -10.71 -4.48 13.59
N MET A 145 -9.55 -4.46 12.96
CA MET A 145 -9.43 -4.43 11.50
C MET A 145 -10.13 -5.63 10.87
N ALA A 146 -9.86 -6.84 11.36
CA ALA A 146 -10.45 -8.08 10.87
C ALA A 146 -11.98 -8.11 11.06
N GLN A 147 -12.49 -7.73 12.25
CA GLN A 147 -13.93 -7.71 12.55
C GLN A 147 -14.71 -6.77 11.61
N LYS A 148 -14.07 -5.69 11.17
CA LYS A 148 -14.67 -4.72 10.24
C LYS A 148 -14.34 -5.00 8.77
N ASN A 149 -13.61 -6.08 8.50
CA ASN A 149 -13.14 -6.44 7.16
C ASN A 149 -12.38 -5.28 6.48
N LEU A 150 -11.47 -4.66 7.24
CA LEU A 150 -10.65 -3.53 6.81
C LEU A 150 -9.20 -3.94 6.67
N LEU A 151 -8.52 -3.33 5.71
CA LEU A 151 -7.09 -3.39 5.48
C LEU A 151 -6.53 -1.97 5.55
N ASP A 152 -5.42 -1.77 6.23
CA ASP A 152 -4.64 -0.54 6.12
C ASP A 152 -3.68 -0.59 4.92
N TYR A 153 -2.88 0.46 4.74
CA TYR A 153 -1.97 0.53 3.60
C TYR A 153 -0.83 -0.48 3.69
N ASP A 154 -0.37 -0.84 4.89
CA ASP A 154 0.65 -1.87 5.07
C ASP A 154 0.09 -3.26 4.75
N ASP A 155 -1.15 -3.54 5.14
CA ASP A 155 -1.83 -4.78 4.80
C ASP A 155 -1.93 -4.98 3.28
N LEU A 156 -2.13 -3.90 2.50
CA LEU A 156 -2.15 -4.01 1.04
C LEU A 156 -0.84 -4.57 0.48
N LEU A 157 0.29 -4.15 1.05
CA LEU A 157 1.61 -4.62 0.63
C LEU A 157 1.82 -6.09 1.03
N VAL A 158 1.59 -6.39 2.31
CA VAL A 158 1.79 -7.74 2.88
C VAL A 158 0.87 -8.76 2.22
N CYS A 159 -0.44 -8.49 2.19
CA CYS A 159 -1.42 -9.40 1.58
C CYS A 159 -1.17 -9.62 0.07
N THR A 160 -0.70 -8.59 -0.65
CA THR A 160 -0.36 -8.77 -2.06
C THR A 160 0.87 -9.66 -2.23
N TRP A 161 1.90 -9.45 -1.40
CA TRP A 161 3.09 -10.29 -1.43
C TRP A 161 2.75 -11.75 -1.10
N GLU A 162 1.98 -11.99 -0.04
CA GLU A 162 1.53 -13.35 0.34
C GLU A 162 0.71 -14.00 -0.78
N LEU A 163 -0.25 -13.27 -1.35
CA LEU A 163 -1.07 -13.74 -2.46
C LEU A 163 -0.22 -14.17 -3.65
N LEU A 164 0.68 -13.29 -4.10
CA LEU A 164 1.52 -13.56 -5.28
C LEU A 164 2.55 -14.68 -5.03
N THR A 165 2.97 -14.87 -3.78
CA THR A 165 3.87 -15.97 -3.39
C THR A 165 3.14 -17.31 -3.37
N GLN A 166 1.86 -17.34 -2.97
CA GLN A 166 1.08 -18.57 -2.81
C GLN A 166 0.28 -18.95 -4.06
N ARG A 167 -0.06 -17.96 -4.92
CA ARG A 167 -0.93 -18.13 -6.08
C ARG A 167 -0.18 -17.83 -7.39
N GLU A 168 0.53 -18.84 -7.88
CA GLU A 168 1.30 -18.76 -9.13
C GLU A 168 0.42 -18.44 -10.35
N ASP A 169 -0.83 -18.88 -10.36
CA ASP A 169 -1.80 -18.57 -11.40
C ASP A 169 -2.09 -17.07 -11.50
N ILE A 170 -2.25 -16.39 -10.35
CA ILE A 170 -2.46 -14.94 -10.29
C ILE A 170 -1.19 -14.22 -10.69
N LEU A 171 -0.04 -14.60 -10.11
CA LEU A 171 1.25 -14.02 -10.44
C LEU A 171 1.53 -14.11 -11.96
N SER A 172 1.41 -15.30 -12.54
CA SER A 172 1.60 -15.53 -13.97
C SER A 172 0.66 -14.68 -14.84
N GLY A 173 -0.59 -14.51 -14.43
CA GLY A 173 -1.54 -13.63 -15.11
C GLY A 173 -1.08 -12.18 -15.17
N TRP A 174 -0.60 -11.65 -14.04
CA TRP A 174 -0.09 -10.28 -13.96
C TRP A 174 1.23 -10.09 -14.70
N GLN A 175 2.15 -11.07 -14.64
CA GLN A 175 3.41 -11.06 -15.40
C GLN A 175 3.17 -11.10 -16.92
N LYS A 176 2.17 -11.85 -17.39
CA LYS A 176 1.79 -11.88 -18.82
C LYS A 176 1.14 -10.56 -19.27
N ARG A 177 0.45 -9.88 -18.38
CA ARG A 177 -0.20 -8.61 -18.67
C ARG A 177 0.81 -7.47 -18.85
N TYR A 178 1.84 -7.41 -18.00
CA TYR A 178 2.84 -6.34 -18.03
C TYR A 178 4.20 -6.88 -18.45
N GLN A 179 4.64 -6.43 -19.60
CA GLN A 179 5.89 -6.86 -20.26
C GLN A 179 7.02 -5.84 -20.05
#